data_9169cee0390c384e9d08db7943108b80
#
_entry.id   9169cee0390c384e9d08db7943108b80
#
_cell.length_a   1.000
_cell.length_b   1.000
_cell.length_c   1.000
_cell.angle_alpha   90.00
_cell.angle_beta   90.00
_cell.angle_gamma   90.00
#
_symmetry.space_group_name_H-M   'P 1'
#
loop_
_entity.id
_entity.type
_entity.pdbx_description
1 polymer ?
#
loop_
_entity_poly.entity_id
_entity_poly.type
_entity_poly.pdbx_seq_one_letter_code
_entity_poly.pdbx_strand_id
1 'polypeptide(L)'
;SDLEWAFINAAVDHLIPADDLGPGAVAAGVPEFIDRQMEDPYGHGKLWYMQGPFHPDAVPEMGYQLNQSPRQAYRHGIEDCDAWCKKKHGKVFAQLDRAVQEQVLKDMQGNKLQFDSVPANTFFDYLLSNTREGFFADPMYGGNKGMVGWKLVGFPGARADFMDLAEKPDMKYPYGPVSISGEKG
;
A
#
# COMPACT_ATOMS: atom_id res chain seq x y z
N SER A 1 4.75 2.96 15.60
CA SER A 1 5.92 2.49 16.38
C SER A 1 7.04 2.05 15.44
N ASP A 2 8.27 1.91 15.96
CA ASP A 2 9.43 1.47 15.17
C ASP A 2 9.26 0.04 14.60
N LEU A 3 8.55 -0.82 15.31
CA LEU A 3 8.25 -2.18 14.86
C LEU A 3 7.27 -2.18 13.67
N GLU A 4 6.19 -1.41 13.77
CA GLU A 4 5.24 -1.25 12.67
C GLU A 4 5.92 -0.64 11.43
N TRP A 5 6.77 0.36 11.65
CA TRP A 5 7.55 1.00 10.60
C TRP A 5 8.49 0.01 9.90
N ALA A 6 9.22 -0.80 10.67
CA ALA A 6 10.10 -1.84 10.11
C ALA A 6 9.32 -2.88 9.31
N PHE A 7 8.15 -3.30 9.81
CA PHE A 7 7.25 -4.22 9.09
C PHE A 7 6.82 -3.64 7.75
N ILE A 8 6.28 -2.41 7.74
CA ILE A 8 5.78 -1.75 6.52
C ILE A 8 6.91 -1.63 5.50
N ASN A 9 8.10 -1.16 5.90
CA ASN A 9 9.24 -1.05 4.99
C ASN A 9 9.61 -2.39 4.36
N ALA A 10 9.69 -3.46 5.16
CA ALA A 10 10.01 -4.79 4.65
C ALA A 10 8.91 -5.31 3.70
N ALA A 11 7.64 -5.11 4.04
CA ALA A 11 6.52 -5.59 3.23
C ALA A 11 6.44 -4.87 1.87
N VAL A 12 6.49 -3.54 1.84
CA VAL A 12 6.38 -2.78 0.59
C VAL A 12 7.57 -2.99 -0.34
N ASP A 13 8.78 -3.29 0.21
CA ASP A 13 9.95 -3.65 -0.56
C ASP A 13 9.79 -4.98 -1.33
N HIS A 14 8.97 -5.89 -0.82
CA HIS A 14 8.60 -7.09 -1.55
C HIS A 14 7.53 -6.85 -2.59
N LEU A 15 6.56 -5.96 -2.32
CA LEU A 15 5.41 -5.71 -3.19
C LEU A 15 5.80 -4.93 -4.46
N ILE A 16 6.68 -3.93 -4.32
CA ILE A 16 7.28 -3.19 -5.44
C ILE A 16 8.77 -3.03 -5.14
N PRO A 17 9.59 -4.04 -5.47
CA PRO A 17 11.04 -3.97 -5.27
C PRO A 17 11.70 -2.99 -6.24
N ALA A 18 12.90 -2.52 -5.91
CA ALA A 18 13.76 -1.86 -6.86
C ALA A 18 14.28 -2.87 -7.88
N ASP A 19 14.24 -2.52 -9.16
CA ASP A 19 14.72 -3.34 -10.28
C ASP A 19 15.29 -2.48 -11.41
N ASP A 20 15.54 -3.11 -12.58
CA ASP A 20 16.07 -2.42 -13.76
C ASP A 20 15.12 -1.35 -14.34
N LEU A 21 13.83 -1.36 -13.96
CA LEU A 21 12.83 -0.38 -14.39
C LEU A 21 12.86 0.89 -13.53
N GLY A 22 13.38 0.78 -12.31
CA GLY A 22 13.50 1.94 -11.44
C GLY A 22 13.51 1.65 -9.95
N PRO A 23 13.43 2.71 -9.13
CA PRO A 23 13.40 2.60 -7.69
C PRO A 23 12.09 1.94 -7.20
N GLY A 24 12.20 1.11 -6.15
CA GLY A 24 11.06 0.44 -5.54
C GLY A 24 10.25 1.33 -4.60
N ALA A 25 9.25 0.72 -3.98
CA ALA A 25 8.28 1.39 -3.10
C ALA A 25 8.92 2.13 -1.91
N VAL A 26 9.97 1.56 -1.31
CA VAL A 26 10.67 2.21 -0.18
C VAL A 26 11.30 3.53 -0.62
N ALA A 27 12.06 3.52 -1.72
CA ALA A 27 12.70 4.72 -2.26
C ALA A 27 11.67 5.74 -2.77
N ALA A 28 10.52 5.28 -3.29
CA ALA A 28 9.40 6.12 -3.68
C ALA A 28 8.65 6.75 -2.49
N GLY A 29 9.00 6.42 -1.24
CA GLY A 29 8.36 6.98 -0.04
C GLY A 29 7.02 6.36 0.32
N VAL A 30 6.69 5.18 -0.21
CA VAL A 30 5.42 4.49 0.08
C VAL A 30 5.19 4.27 1.58
N PRO A 31 6.20 3.91 2.41
CA PRO A 31 6.00 3.81 3.85
C PRO A 31 5.48 5.10 4.49
N GLU A 32 6.00 6.26 4.06
CA GLU A 32 5.53 7.57 4.53
C GLU A 32 4.09 7.85 4.07
N PHE A 33 3.75 7.49 2.82
CA PHE A 33 2.39 7.60 2.33
C PHE A 33 1.41 6.80 3.21
N ILE A 34 1.73 5.52 3.50
CA ILE A 34 0.88 4.67 4.34
C ILE A 34 0.72 5.27 5.74
N ASP A 35 1.81 5.74 6.35
CA ASP A 35 1.78 6.36 7.67
C ASP A 35 0.85 7.58 7.70
N ARG A 36 0.97 8.49 6.72
CA ARG A 36 0.09 9.66 6.58
C ARG A 36 -1.37 9.25 6.38
N GLN A 37 -1.65 8.26 5.52
CA GLN A 37 -3.01 7.75 5.29
C GLN A 37 -3.65 7.19 6.57
N MET A 38 -2.85 6.56 7.45
CA MET A 38 -3.36 6.05 8.73
C MET A 38 -3.70 7.16 9.74
N GLU A 39 -3.15 8.36 9.59
CA GLU A 39 -3.50 9.54 10.41
C GLU A 39 -4.68 10.36 9.82
N ASP A 40 -4.98 10.19 8.55
CA ASP A 40 -6.05 10.90 7.84
C ASP A 40 -7.45 10.28 8.12
N PRO A 41 -8.55 10.95 7.70
CA PRO A 41 -9.93 10.43 7.80
C PRO A 41 -10.10 9.01 7.25
N TYR A 42 -9.34 8.63 6.22
CA TYR A 42 -9.30 7.27 5.68
C TYR A 42 -8.88 6.26 6.76
N GLY A 43 -7.72 6.45 7.38
CA GLY A 43 -7.21 5.53 8.40
C GLY A 43 -8.14 5.38 9.59
N HIS A 44 -8.87 6.42 9.93
CA HIS A 44 -9.85 6.42 11.01
C HIS A 44 -11.25 5.90 10.62
N GLY A 45 -11.43 5.44 9.39
CA GLY A 45 -12.71 4.94 8.89
C GLY A 45 -13.81 6.00 8.77
N LYS A 46 -13.45 7.29 8.79
CA LYS A 46 -14.44 8.40 8.72
C LYS A 46 -15.08 8.57 7.34
N LEU A 47 -14.50 7.94 6.31
CA LEU A 47 -15.01 7.97 4.94
C LEU A 47 -16.00 6.84 4.66
N TRP A 48 -16.20 5.93 5.60
CA TRP A 48 -17.02 4.74 5.46
C TRP A 48 -18.14 4.71 6.50
N TYR A 49 -19.19 3.94 6.21
CA TYR A 49 -20.21 3.63 7.17
C TYR A 49 -19.69 2.56 8.14
N MET A 50 -19.38 2.98 9.36
CA MET A 50 -18.77 2.13 10.38
C MET A 50 -19.74 1.88 11.56
N GLN A 51 -21.04 1.77 11.29
CA GLN A 51 -22.04 1.43 12.29
C GLN A 51 -22.59 0.03 12.00
N GLY A 52 -22.63 -0.82 13.02
CA GLY A 52 -23.16 -2.18 12.90
C GLY A 52 -24.66 -2.26 12.60
N PRO A 53 -25.16 -3.48 12.37
CA PRO A 53 -24.48 -4.76 12.58
C PRO A 53 -23.42 -5.05 11.50
N PHE A 54 -22.31 -5.67 11.93
CA PHE A 54 -21.24 -6.13 11.02
C PHE A 54 -21.42 -7.62 10.70
N HIS A 55 -21.15 -8.00 9.45
CA HIS A 55 -21.33 -9.36 8.94
C HIS A 55 -20.02 -9.83 8.26
N PRO A 56 -18.99 -10.22 9.04
CA PRO A 56 -17.66 -10.57 8.48
C PRO A 56 -17.69 -11.76 7.52
N ASP A 57 -18.74 -12.60 7.60
CA ASP A 57 -18.96 -13.75 6.70
C ASP A 57 -19.75 -13.38 5.43
N ALA A 58 -20.08 -12.11 5.23
CA ALA A 58 -20.78 -11.67 4.02
C ALA A 58 -19.92 -11.87 2.78
N VAL A 59 -20.59 -12.09 1.63
CA VAL A 59 -19.90 -12.19 0.34
C VAL A 59 -19.18 -10.88 -0.01
N PRO A 60 -18.02 -10.92 -0.71
CA PRO A 60 -17.21 -9.73 -0.98
C PRO A 60 -17.95 -8.59 -1.67
N GLU A 61 -18.98 -8.90 -2.47
CA GLU A 61 -19.82 -7.94 -3.19
C GLU A 61 -20.64 -7.02 -2.27
N MET A 62 -20.80 -7.43 -1.01
CA MET A 62 -21.46 -6.59 0.03
C MET A 62 -20.54 -5.51 0.60
N GLY A 63 -19.29 -5.44 0.15
CA GLY A 63 -18.32 -4.47 0.60
C GLY A 63 -17.69 -4.81 1.95
N TYR A 64 -17.03 -3.82 2.55
CA TYR A 64 -16.30 -4.00 3.80
C TYR A 64 -17.23 -4.22 4.99
N GLN A 65 -17.07 -5.35 5.67
CA GLN A 65 -17.96 -5.79 6.75
C GLN A 65 -17.22 -6.04 8.09
N LEU A 66 -15.95 -5.66 8.20
CA LEU A 66 -15.23 -5.78 9.47
C LEU A 66 -15.46 -4.56 10.36
N ASN A 67 -15.56 -4.79 11.67
CA ASN A 67 -15.66 -3.73 12.68
C ASN A 67 -14.27 -3.17 13.03
N GLN A 68 -13.50 -2.76 12.02
CA GLN A 68 -12.17 -2.19 12.20
C GLN A 68 -11.94 -1.10 11.17
N SER A 69 -11.41 0.05 11.59
CA SER A 69 -10.92 1.04 10.66
C SER A 69 -9.64 0.54 9.96
N PRO A 70 -9.24 1.11 8.81
CA PRO A 70 -7.97 0.75 8.16
C PRO A 70 -6.78 0.79 9.10
N ARG A 71 -6.65 1.82 9.94
CA ARG A 71 -5.60 1.94 10.95
C ARG A 71 -5.62 0.79 11.96
N GLN A 72 -6.79 0.39 12.42
CA GLN A 72 -6.92 -0.77 13.32
C GLN A 72 -6.54 -2.07 12.61
N ALA A 73 -7.00 -2.25 11.38
CA ALA A 73 -6.63 -3.42 10.56
C ALA A 73 -5.12 -3.52 10.33
N TYR A 74 -4.44 -2.37 10.08
CA TYR A 74 -2.97 -2.35 9.97
C TYR A 74 -2.29 -2.78 11.28
N ARG A 75 -2.66 -2.18 12.41
CA ARG A 75 -2.04 -2.50 13.70
C ARG A 75 -2.24 -3.96 14.07
N HIS A 76 -3.47 -4.43 14.02
CA HIS A 76 -3.79 -5.81 14.35
C HIS A 76 -3.15 -6.80 13.35
N GLY A 77 -3.16 -6.48 12.05
CA GLY A 77 -2.52 -7.33 11.05
C GLY A 77 -1.02 -7.45 11.21
N ILE A 78 -0.33 -6.36 11.57
CA ILE A 78 1.10 -6.38 11.89
C ILE A 78 1.37 -7.20 13.17
N GLU A 79 0.57 -6.97 14.22
CA GLU A 79 0.70 -7.71 15.49
C GLU A 79 0.48 -9.21 15.27
N ASP A 80 -0.56 -9.61 14.56
CA ASP A 80 -0.87 -11.01 14.26
C ASP A 80 0.22 -11.67 13.42
N CYS A 81 0.70 -10.98 12.36
CA CYS A 81 1.77 -11.47 11.51
C CYS A 81 3.08 -11.66 12.28
N ASP A 82 3.46 -10.67 13.10
CA ASP A 82 4.67 -10.74 13.91
C ASP A 82 4.58 -11.82 15.00
N ALA A 83 3.41 -12.00 15.62
CA ALA A 83 3.17 -13.08 16.58
C ALA A 83 3.30 -14.45 15.90
N TRP A 84 2.71 -14.61 14.71
CA TRP A 84 2.84 -15.84 13.92
C TRP A 84 4.30 -16.11 13.52
N CYS A 85 5.02 -15.09 13.03
CA CYS A 85 6.42 -15.20 12.64
C CYS A 85 7.31 -15.56 13.84
N LYS A 86 7.10 -14.94 15.00
CA LYS A 86 7.82 -15.29 16.24
C LYS A 86 7.57 -16.73 16.65
N LYS A 87 6.32 -17.20 16.59
CA LYS A 87 5.97 -18.58 16.93
C LYS A 87 6.62 -19.61 16.00
N LYS A 88 6.69 -19.31 14.70
CA LYS A 88 7.18 -20.25 13.69
C LYS A 88 8.67 -20.15 13.44
N HIS A 89 9.24 -18.94 13.47
CA HIS A 89 10.61 -18.64 13.04
C HIS A 89 11.47 -18.00 14.13
N GLY A 90 10.92 -17.68 15.31
CA GLY A 90 11.64 -17.07 16.44
C GLY A 90 11.97 -15.58 16.26
N LYS A 91 11.51 -14.94 15.18
CA LYS A 91 11.78 -13.53 14.84
C LYS A 91 10.51 -12.87 14.32
N VAL A 92 10.43 -11.53 14.44
CA VAL A 92 9.39 -10.73 13.77
C VAL A 92 9.59 -10.73 12.26
N PHE A 93 8.54 -10.43 11.49
CA PHE A 93 8.56 -10.44 10.02
C PHE A 93 9.74 -9.67 9.42
N ALA A 94 9.97 -8.42 9.86
CA ALA A 94 11.04 -7.57 9.34
C ALA A 94 12.46 -8.12 9.57
N GLN A 95 12.63 -9.07 10.50
CA GLN A 95 13.92 -9.69 10.82
C GLN A 95 14.15 -11.05 10.14
N LEU A 96 13.17 -11.52 9.37
CA LEU A 96 13.27 -12.77 8.62
C LEU A 96 14.11 -12.57 7.36
N ASP A 97 14.67 -13.67 6.87
CA ASP A 97 15.35 -13.68 5.58
C ASP A 97 14.34 -13.38 4.45
N ARG A 98 14.79 -12.69 3.38
CA ARG A 98 13.95 -12.23 2.28
C ARG A 98 13.06 -13.33 1.68
N ALA A 99 13.58 -14.53 1.46
CA ALA A 99 12.81 -15.64 0.92
C ALA A 99 11.68 -16.10 1.87
N VAL A 100 11.91 -16.01 3.18
CA VAL A 100 10.90 -16.34 4.19
C VAL A 100 9.84 -15.25 4.26
N GLN A 101 10.23 -13.98 4.21
CA GLN A 101 9.30 -12.84 4.13
C GLN A 101 8.38 -12.97 2.91
N GLU A 102 8.93 -13.29 1.74
CA GLU A 102 8.16 -13.51 0.51
C GLU A 102 7.14 -14.65 0.67
N GLN A 103 7.54 -15.75 1.30
CA GLN A 103 6.63 -16.87 1.56
C GLN A 103 5.51 -16.47 2.53
N VAL A 104 5.82 -15.72 3.58
CA VAL A 104 4.81 -15.20 4.53
C VAL A 104 3.79 -14.33 3.81
N LEU A 105 4.22 -13.40 2.95
CA LEU A 105 3.32 -12.55 2.18
C LEU A 105 2.43 -13.38 1.22
N LYS A 106 2.97 -14.38 0.56
CA LYS A 106 2.19 -15.32 -0.29
C LYS A 106 1.17 -16.13 0.52
N ASP A 107 1.54 -16.53 1.72
CA ASP A 107 0.64 -17.29 2.60
C ASP A 107 -0.45 -16.38 3.19
N MET A 108 -0.16 -15.10 3.46
CA MET A 108 -1.17 -14.09 3.79
C MET A 108 -2.15 -13.89 2.63
N GLN A 109 -1.64 -13.65 1.42
CA GLN A 109 -2.46 -13.50 0.21
C GLN A 109 -3.40 -14.69 0.00
N GLY A 110 -2.90 -15.90 0.21
CA GLY A 110 -3.68 -17.14 0.08
C GLY A 110 -4.57 -17.45 1.28
N ASN A 111 -4.67 -16.55 2.26
CA ASN A 111 -5.39 -16.73 3.53
C ASN A 111 -5.04 -18.04 4.26
N LYS A 112 -3.75 -18.43 4.20
CA LYS A 112 -3.26 -19.67 4.83
C LYS A 112 -2.78 -19.44 6.26
N LEU A 113 -2.56 -18.19 6.66
CA LEU A 113 -2.17 -17.81 8.00
C LEU A 113 -3.41 -17.59 8.85
N GLN A 114 -3.42 -18.17 10.04
CA GLN A 114 -4.48 -17.93 11.04
C GLN A 114 -4.08 -16.71 11.86
N PHE A 115 -4.77 -15.61 11.63
CA PHE A 115 -4.70 -14.39 12.41
C PHE A 115 -5.91 -14.32 13.34
N ASP A 116 -5.72 -13.73 14.51
CA ASP A 116 -6.75 -13.68 15.54
C ASP A 116 -7.68 -12.46 15.39
N SER A 117 -7.18 -11.36 14.80
CA SER A 117 -7.83 -10.06 14.82
C SER A 117 -8.41 -9.63 13.48
N VAL A 118 -7.71 -9.92 12.37
CA VAL A 118 -8.10 -9.57 11.01
C VAL A 118 -7.77 -10.72 10.06
N PRO A 119 -8.61 -11.08 9.07
CA PRO A 119 -8.22 -12.09 8.09
C PRO A 119 -6.91 -11.73 7.39
N ALA A 120 -5.99 -12.69 7.26
CA ALA A 120 -4.66 -12.45 6.73
C ALA A 120 -4.68 -11.88 5.31
N ASN A 121 -5.56 -12.38 4.44
CA ASN A 121 -5.76 -11.87 3.09
C ASN A 121 -6.31 -10.44 3.08
N THR A 122 -7.21 -10.09 3.98
CA THR A 122 -7.72 -8.71 4.10
C THR A 122 -6.60 -7.75 4.45
N PHE A 123 -5.73 -8.10 5.40
CA PHE A 123 -4.56 -7.28 5.72
C PHE A 123 -3.59 -7.20 4.54
N PHE A 124 -3.34 -8.31 3.83
CA PHE A 124 -2.52 -8.30 2.62
C PHE A 124 -3.10 -7.37 1.55
N ASP A 125 -4.41 -7.39 1.33
CA ASP A 125 -5.08 -6.54 0.35
C ASP A 125 -4.93 -5.05 0.69
N TYR A 126 -5.00 -4.67 1.97
CA TYR A 126 -4.66 -3.32 2.41
C TYR A 126 -3.21 -2.95 2.08
N LEU A 127 -2.26 -3.82 2.43
CA LEU A 127 -0.84 -3.59 2.12
C LEU A 127 -0.61 -3.40 0.62
N LEU A 128 -1.17 -4.28 -0.20
CA LEU A 128 -1.01 -4.22 -1.65
C LEU A 128 -1.65 -2.97 -2.26
N SER A 129 -2.89 -2.67 -1.87
CA SER A 129 -3.63 -1.51 -2.38
C SER A 129 -2.94 -0.20 -2.00
N ASN A 130 -2.63 0.00 -0.72
CA ASN A 130 -1.96 1.23 -0.29
C ASN A 130 -0.51 1.33 -0.81
N THR A 131 0.18 0.20 -1.07
CA THR A 131 1.49 0.23 -1.72
C THR A 131 1.37 0.76 -3.16
N ARG A 132 0.40 0.27 -3.93
CA ARG A 132 0.13 0.77 -5.29
C ARG A 132 -0.31 2.23 -5.29
N GLU A 133 -1.24 2.58 -4.43
CA GLU A 133 -1.71 3.96 -4.26
C GLU A 133 -0.54 4.89 -3.95
N GLY A 134 0.30 4.57 -2.96
CA GLY A 134 1.45 5.38 -2.59
C GLY A 134 2.52 5.46 -3.68
N PHE A 135 2.70 4.40 -4.48
CA PHE A 135 3.66 4.39 -5.59
C PHE A 135 3.23 5.27 -6.77
N PHE A 136 1.92 5.49 -6.95
CA PHE A 136 1.35 6.30 -8.02
C PHE A 136 0.63 7.57 -7.55
N ALA A 137 0.64 7.87 -6.26
CA ALA A 137 0.05 9.09 -5.71
C ALA A 137 0.73 10.35 -6.22
N ASP A 138 0.07 11.50 -6.09
CA ASP A 138 0.77 12.78 -6.18
C ASP A 138 1.79 12.88 -5.03
N PRO A 139 3.03 13.34 -5.27
CA PRO A 139 4.07 13.46 -4.24
C PRO A 139 3.67 14.24 -2.99
N MET A 140 2.69 15.15 -3.10
CA MET A 140 2.18 15.90 -1.95
C MET A 140 1.64 15.00 -0.82
N TYR A 141 1.22 13.77 -1.14
CA TYR A 141 0.71 12.80 -0.17
C TYR A 141 1.81 11.94 0.49
N GLY A 142 3.08 12.18 0.14
CA GLY A 142 4.23 11.53 0.77
C GLY A 142 4.81 10.34 0.01
N GLY A 143 4.05 9.75 -0.93
CA GLY A 143 4.51 8.69 -1.83
C GLY A 143 5.06 9.23 -3.15
N ASN A 144 5.39 8.31 -4.09
CA ASN A 144 5.81 8.63 -5.46
C ASN A 144 6.87 9.75 -5.53
N LYS A 145 7.80 9.77 -4.58
CA LYS A 145 8.86 10.78 -4.51
C LYS A 145 9.65 10.84 -5.81
N GLY A 146 9.87 12.06 -6.30
CA GLY A 146 10.48 12.28 -7.61
C GLY A 146 9.63 11.79 -8.78
N MET A 147 8.34 11.49 -8.54
CA MET A 147 7.36 11.01 -9.54
C MET A 147 7.83 9.75 -10.28
N VAL A 148 8.52 8.86 -9.57
CA VAL A 148 9.11 7.65 -10.16
C VAL A 148 8.06 6.72 -10.75
N GLY A 149 6.92 6.54 -10.09
CA GLY A 149 5.81 5.74 -10.59
C GLY A 149 5.18 6.37 -11.84
N TRP A 150 5.00 7.68 -11.86
CA TRP A 150 4.48 8.38 -13.02
C TRP A 150 5.42 8.34 -14.23
N LYS A 151 6.73 8.49 -13.99
CA LYS A 151 7.75 8.33 -15.03
C LYS A 151 7.75 6.93 -15.61
N LEU A 152 7.59 5.92 -14.77
CA LEU A 152 7.56 4.51 -15.18
C LEU A 152 6.42 4.24 -16.19
N VAL A 153 5.23 4.81 -15.93
CA VAL A 153 4.05 4.58 -16.78
C VAL A 153 3.81 5.69 -17.83
N GLY A 154 4.64 6.73 -17.86
CA GLY A 154 4.48 7.87 -18.77
C GLY A 154 3.31 8.77 -18.42
N PHE A 155 2.87 8.80 -17.15
CA PHE A 155 1.77 9.67 -16.72
C PHE A 155 2.26 11.13 -16.59
N PRO A 156 1.59 12.09 -17.23
CA PRO A 156 2.06 13.49 -17.29
C PRO A 156 1.78 14.29 -16.00
N GLY A 157 1.10 13.71 -15.01
CA GLY A 157 0.76 14.39 -13.77
C GLY A 157 -0.42 15.37 -13.91
N ALA A 158 -0.38 16.45 -13.13
CA ALA A 158 -1.44 17.46 -13.09
C ALA A 158 -1.40 18.33 -14.35
N ARG A 159 -2.44 18.24 -15.17
CA ARG A 159 -2.69 19.07 -16.36
C ARG A 159 -4.11 19.62 -16.34
N ALA A 160 -4.30 20.77 -16.99
CA ALA A 160 -5.63 21.36 -17.13
C ALA A 160 -6.55 20.49 -18.00
N ASP A 161 -6.01 19.93 -19.10
CA ASP A 161 -6.73 19.02 -20.00
C ASP A 161 -5.76 18.12 -20.79
N PHE A 162 -6.31 17.18 -21.54
CA PHE A 162 -5.60 16.25 -22.43
C PHE A 162 -6.12 16.30 -23.87
N MET A 163 -6.80 17.39 -24.29
CA MET A 163 -7.41 17.50 -25.58
C MET A 163 -6.40 17.39 -26.73
N ASP A 164 -5.18 17.90 -26.53
CA ASP A 164 -4.09 17.82 -27.49
C ASP A 164 -3.61 16.40 -27.78
N LEU A 165 -3.94 15.47 -26.89
CA LEU A 165 -3.58 14.04 -27.00
C LEU A 165 -4.72 13.16 -27.52
N ALA A 166 -5.95 13.65 -27.51
CA ALA A 166 -7.14 12.87 -27.89
C ALA A 166 -7.06 12.29 -29.32
N GLU A 167 -6.48 13.04 -30.25
CA GLU A 167 -6.31 12.63 -31.64
C GLU A 167 -4.93 12.03 -31.96
N LYS A 168 -4.10 11.84 -30.96
CA LYS A 168 -2.71 11.35 -31.09
C LYS A 168 -2.47 10.15 -30.18
N PRO A 169 -3.16 9.01 -30.42
CA PRO A 169 -2.92 7.80 -29.66
C PRO A 169 -1.43 7.44 -29.78
N ASP A 170 -0.86 6.87 -28.74
CA ASP A 170 0.55 6.45 -28.66
C ASP A 170 1.59 7.59 -28.70
N MET A 171 1.18 8.86 -28.66
CA MET A 171 2.13 9.95 -28.55
C MET A 171 2.81 9.92 -27.17
N LYS A 172 4.14 9.74 -27.16
CA LYS A 172 4.92 9.90 -25.94
C LYS A 172 4.87 11.36 -25.49
N TYR A 173 4.40 11.59 -24.25
CA TYR A 173 4.36 12.95 -23.69
C TYR A 173 5.78 13.53 -23.59
N PRO A 174 6.04 14.70 -24.23
CA PRO A 174 7.40 15.20 -24.40
C PRO A 174 7.97 15.92 -23.17
N TYR A 175 7.10 16.25 -22.18
CA TYR A 175 7.51 16.93 -20.95
C TYR A 175 7.45 15.96 -19.77
N GLY A 176 8.26 16.22 -18.73
CA GLY A 176 8.18 15.45 -17.50
C GLY A 176 6.84 15.64 -16.76
N PRO A 177 6.52 14.75 -15.81
CA PRO A 177 5.32 14.90 -15.01
C PRO A 177 5.39 16.14 -14.11
N VAL A 178 4.22 16.70 -13.77
CA VAL A 178 4.08 17.83 -12.86
C VAL A 178 3.09 17.46 -11.76
N SER A 179 3.44 17.69 -10.49
CA SER A 179 2.55 17.45 -9.35
C SER A 179 1.49 18.56 -9.21
N ILE A 180 0.46 18.31 -8.40
CA ILE A 180 -0.55 19.32 -8.05
C ILE A 180 0.09 20.53 -7.37
N SER A 181 1.16 20.34 -6.60
CA SER A 181 1.93 21.41 -5.97
C SER A 181 2.87 22.17 -6.93
N GLY A 182 2.96 21.75 -8.20
CA GLY A 182 3.82 22.38 -9.22
C GLY A 182 5.26 21.85 -9.24
N GLU A 183 5.57 20.81 -8.48
CA GLU A 183 6.87 20.12 -8.55
C GLU A 183 7.00 19.47 -9.94
N LYS A 184 8.20 19.58 -10.55
CA LYS A 184 8.50 19.00 -11.85
C LYS A 184 9.36 17.75 -11.69
N GLY A 185 8.99 16.67 -12.36
CA GLY A 185 9.67 15.39 -12.34
C GLY A 185 10.71 15.18 -13.45
#